data_3dd414fa95b15bd9736bfb7f72c08432
#
_entry.id   3dd414fa95b15bd9736bfb7f72c08432
#
_cell.length_a   1.000
_cell.length_b   1.000
_cell.length_c   1.000
_cell.angle_alpha   90.00
_cell.angle_beta   90.00
_cell.angle_gamma   90.00
#
_symmetry.space_group_name_H-M   'P 1'
#
loop_
_entity.id
_entity.type
_entity.pdbx_description
1 polymer ?
#
loop_
_entity_poly.entity_id
_entity_poly.type
_entity_poly.pdbx_seq_one_letter_code
_entity_poly.pdbx_strand_id
1 'polypeptide(L)'
;MMVGYAGAQAGFTANLMVAGTDTLLQGLTNDAIKAFMPETTFAVDATCNWFFMIASTFLCSLVIGWCSVHMIEPRLGKYEGSGNAKLDEVTPQQKKGLHAAGITALIYMALIAVLFFMGPLAGENGKFVGSPFLKGLIPILFVLFSICGLSYGYVSGSFKNINDVNKAMAKQMAGMGSYVLFCFFCGQFQGLFNWTKLGTLLAIGGADFLENVGFTGIPLCVAFILLCSFVNIFVSSGSAKWAIFAPIFVPMFMLLGYHPGFTQLCYRIGDSPFNCWTPMSAYIWMILSVAQTKYVPNLKIGTLIANMIPMSIVLQIAWIIFLVIWMLLGIPFGPGVGIYLPAGVM
;
A
#
# COMPACT_ATOMS: atom_id res chain seq x y z
N MET A 1 -14.48 9.39 -0.43
CA MET A 1 -13.42 9.22 0.57
C MET A 1 -13.13 7.74 0.86
N MET A 2 -14.11 6.92 1.28
CA MET A 2 -13.93 5.47 1.54
C MET A 2 -13.38 4.72 0.32
N VAL A 3 -13.92 4.96 -0.86
CA VAL A 3 -13.46 4.37 -2.14
C VAL A 3 -12.00 4.71 -2.44
N GLY A 4 -11.62 5.98 -2.30
CA GLY A 4 -10.23 6.41 -2.49
C GLY A 4 -9.27 5.77 -1.49
N TYR A 5 -9.73 5.60 -0.25
CA TYR A 5 -8.96 4.90 0.78
C TYR A 5 -8.76 3.41 0.44
N ALA A 6 -9.83 2.73 0.05
CA ALA A 6 -9.73 1.33 -0.37
C ALA A 6 -8.79 1.15 -1.57
N GLY A 7 -8.89 2.04 -2.57
CA GLY A 7 -7.98 2.04 -3.72
C GLY A 7 -6.52 2.26 -3.31
N ALA A 8 -6.26 3.17 -2.37
CA ALA A 8 -4.92 3.40 -1.85
C ALA A 8 -4.34 2.18 -1.11
N GLN A 9 -5.16 1.48 -0.33
CA GLN A 9 -4.74 0.25 0.37
C GLN A 9 -4.55 -0.93 -0.61
N ALA A 10 -5.40 -1.03 -1.63
CA ALA A 10 -5.26 -2.02 -2.70
C ALA A 10 -3.95 -1.82 -3.50
N GLY A 11 -3.42 -0.60 -3.54
CA GLY A 11 -2.19 -0.24 -4.25
C GLY A 11 -0.95 -1.03 -3.84
N PHE A 12 -0.95 -1.70 -2.69
CA PHE A 12 0.12 -2.61 -2.29
C PHE A 12 0.21 -3.87 -3.18
N THR A 13 -0.91 -4.30 -3.77
CA THR A 13 -1.00 -5.47 -4.67
C THR A 13 -1.49 -5.10 -6.07
N ALA A 14 -1.93 -3.86 -6.28
CA ALA A 14 -2.47 -3.35 -7.54
C ALA A 14 -1.73 -2.09 -7.96
N ASN A 15 -0.70 -2.24 -8.79
CA ASN A 15 0.20 -1.19 -9.26
C ASN A 15 0.44 -1.31 -10.76
N LEU A 16 0.45 -0.19 -11.47
CA LEU A 16 0.84 -0.13 -12.89
C LEU A 16 2.37 -0.06 -13.06
N MET A 17 3.09 0.42 -12.04
CA MET A 17 4.53 0.62 -12.06
C MET A 17 5.17 0.01 -10.81
N VAL A 18 6.44 -0.38 -10.94
CA VAL A 18 7.24 -0.84 -9.79
C VAL A 18 7.40 0.29 -8.78
N ALA A 19 7.07 0.02 -7.52
CA ALA A 19 7.13 0.94 -6.41
C ALA A 19 8.28 0.62 -5.44
N GLY A 20 8.59 1.52 -4.53
CA GLY A 20 9.61 1.28 -3.50
C GLY A 20 9.34 0.08 -2.61
N THR A 21 8.07 -0.26 -2.40
CA THR A 21 7.66 -1.46 -1.66
C THR A 21 8.05 -2.75 -2.37
N ASP A 22 8.06 -2.76 -3.70
CA ASP A 22 8.41 -3.96 -4.49
C ASP A 22 9.89 -4.30 -4.31
N THR A 23 10.75 -3.29 -4.31
CA THR A 23 12.19 -3.45 -4.09
C THR A 23 12.50 -3.89 -2.66
N LEU A 24 11.75 -3.39 -1.67
CA LEU A 24 11.92 -3.78 -0.27
C LEU A 24 11.49 -5.24 -0.05
N LEU A 25 10.35 -5.64 -0.59
CA LEU A 25 9.87 -7.02 -0.51
C LEU A 25 10.79 -7.98 -1.29
N GLN A 26 11.33 -7.56 -2.44
CA GLN A 26 12.34 -8.30 -3.17
C GLN A 26 13.56 -8.58 -2.29
N GLY A 27 14.09 -7.56 -1.61
CA GLY A 27 15.24 -7.70 -0.70
C GLY A 27 14.98 -8.75 0.37
N LEU A 28 13.87 -8.62 1.10
CA LEU A 28 13.48 -9.57 2.15
C LEU A 28 13.26 -11.00 1.62
N THR A 29 12.70 -11.15 0.43
CA THR A 29 12.52 -12.45 -0.21
C THR A 29 13.87 -13.09 -0.57
N ASN A 30 14.79 -12.29 -1.12
CA ASN A 30 16.12 -12.76 -1.49
C ASN A 30 16.96 -13.11 -0.24
N ASP A 31 16.82 -12.37 0.84
CA ASP A 31 17.46 -12.71 2.12
C ASP A 31 16.93 -14.05 2.67
N ALA A 32 15.63 -14.30 2.56
CA ALA A 32 15.04 -15.58 2.95
C ALA A 32 15.53 -16.75 2.05
N ILE A 33 15.64 -16.53 0.73
CA ILE A 33 16.21 -17.52 -0.21
C ILE A 33 17.65 -17.85 0.15
N LYS A 34 18.49 -16.84 0.39
CA LYS A 34 19.91 -17.02 0.76
C LYS A 34 20.07 -17.69 2.12
N ALA A 35 19.19 -17.39 3.08
CA ALA A 35 19.20 -18.05 4.37
C ALA A 35 18.88 -19.57 4.26
N PHE A 36 18.00 -19.94 3.33
CA PHE A 36 17.62 -21.32 3.06
C PHE A 36 18.63 -22.05 2.18
N MET A 37 19.15 -21.38 1.15
CA MET A 37 20.14 -21.93 0.19
C MET A 37 21.35 -20.98 0.07
N PRO A 38 22.35 -21.05 0.96
CA PRO A 38 23.47 -20.09 0.98
C PRO A 38 24.33 -20.06 -0.30
N GLU A 39 24.44 -21.20 -1.00
CA GLU A 39 25.24 -21.33 -2.23
C GLU A 39 24.49 -20.91 -3.51
N THR A 40 23.21 -20.54 -3.38
CA THR A 40 22.40 -20.26 -4.58
C THR A 40 22.72 -18.91 -5.20
N THR A 41 22.75 -18.88 -6.53
CA THR A 41 22.75 -17.64 -7.31
C THR A 41 21.35 -17.18 -7.72
N PHE A 42 20.33 -18.00 -7.39
CA PHE A 42 18.95 -17.69 -7.71
C PHE A 42 18.44 -16.53 -6.87
N ALA A 43 17.82 -15.55 -7.51
CA ALA A 43 17.25 -14.38 -6.88
C ALA A 43 15.98 -13.95 -7.61
N VAL A 44 15.07 -13.34 -6.86
CA VAL A 44 13.82 -12.78 -7.39
C VAL A 44 14.04 -11.32 -7.75
N ASP A 45 13.47 -10.85 -8.84
CA ASP A 45 13.50 -9.44 -9.24
C ASP A 45 12.31 -8.65 -8.63
N ALA A 46 12.42 -7.33 -8.55
CA ALA A 46 11.34 -6.44 -8.09
C ALA A 46 10.10 -6.50 -8.99
N THR A 47 10.27 -6.92 -10.24
CA THR A 47 9.18 -7.11 -11.22
C THR A 47 8.49 -8.48 -11.14
N CYS A 48 8.83 -9.32 -10.18
CA CYS A 48 8.36 -10.72 -10.09
C CYS A 48 6.83 -10.88 -10.08
N ASN A 49 6.09 -9.86 -9.65
CA ASN A 49 4.62 -9.86 -9.57
C ASN A 49 3.96 -8.85 -10.50
N TRP A 50 4.73 -8.20 -11.38
CA TRP A 50 4.30 -6.99 -12.07
C TRP A 50 3.09 -7.21 -13.00
N PHE A 51 3.05 -8.31 -13.75
CA PHE A 51 1.92 -8.58 -14.66
C PHE A 51 0.61 -8.79 -13.90
N PHE A 52 0.67 -9.53 -12.81
CA PHE A 52 -0.50 -9.74 -11.95
C PHE A 52 -0.94 -8.43 -11.28
N MET A 53 -0.01 -7.58 -10.86
CA MET A 53 -0.31 -6.30 -10.22
C MET A 53 -0.97 -5.32 -11.19
N ILE A 54 -0.53 -5.27 -12.46
CA ILE A 54 -1.19 -4.47 -13.50
C ILE A 54 -2.63 -4.94 -13.68
N ALA A 55 -2.85 -6.23 -13.89
CA ALA A 55 -4.18 -6.79 -14.07
C ALA A 55 -5.07 -6.60 -12.82
N SER A 56 -4.49 -6.74 -11.62
CA SER A 56 -5.17 -6.46 -10.35
C SER A 56 -5.66 -5.01 -10.22
N THR A 57 -4.98 -4.05 -10.84
CA THR A 57 -5.41 -2.64 -10.82
C THR A 57 -6.78 -2.46 -11.47
N PHE A 58 -7.01 -3.13 -12.60
CA PHE A 58 -8.32 -3.10 -13.28
C PHE A 58 -9.37 -3.85 -12.47
N LEU A 59 -9.04 -5.03 -11.93
CA LEU A 59 -9.94 -5.80 -11.06
C LEU A 59 -10.39 -4.96 -9.86
N CYS A 60 -9.43 -4.36 -9.14
CA CYS A 60 -9.73 -3.55 -7.96
C CYS A 60 -10.59 -2.34 -8.29
N SER A 61 -10.34 -1.67 -9.40
CA SER A 61 -11.14 -0.53 -9.84
C SER A 61 -12.60 -0.93 -10.05
N LEU A 62 -12.84 -2.08 -10.70
CA LEU A 62 -14.19 -2.60 -10.94
C LEU A 62 -14.86 -3.04 -9.63
N VAL A 63 -14.16 -3.81 -8.80
CA VAL A 63 -14.72 -4.36 -7.56
C VAL A 63 -15.02 -3.25 -6.55
N ILE A 64 -14.09 -2.33 -6.34
CA ILE A 64 -14.27 -1.21 -5.40
C ILE A 64 -15.38 -0.28 -5.89
N GLY A 65 -15.43 0.01 -7.20
CA GLY A 65 -16.51 0.81 -7.81
C GLY A 65 -17.87 0.15 -7.63
N TRP A 66 -17.97 -1.14 -7.91
CA TRP A 66 -19.20 -1.91 -7.70
C TRP A 66 -19.64 -1.92 -6.23
N CYS A 67 -18.73 -2.21 -5.32
CA CYS A 67 -18.99 -2.19 -3.87
C CYS A 67 -19.46 -0.81 -3.39
N SER A 68 -18.88 0.27 -3.93
CA SER A 68 -19.30 1.63 -3.59
C SER A 68 -20.77 1.85 -3.88
N VAL A 69 -21.20 1.56 -5.10
CA VAL A 69 -22.56 1.85 -5.59
C VAL A 69 -23.59 0.91 -4.94
N HIS A 70 -23.27 -0.39 -4.81
CA HIS A 70 -24.26 -1.39 -4.40
C HIS A 70 -24.27 -1.71 -2.90
N MET A 71 -23.15 -1.45 -2.20
CA MET A 71 -23.02 -1.81 -0.78
C MET A 71 -22.89 -0.61 0.14
N ILE A 72 -22.10 0.40 -0.24
CA ILE A 72 -21.78 1.54 0.65
C ILE A 72 -22.85 2.63 0.51
N GLU A 73 -23.15 3.09 -0.69
CA GLU A 73 -24.11 4.16 -0.92
C GLU A 73 -25.51 3.84 -0.34
N PRO A 74 -26.09 2.61 -0.53
CA PRO A 74 -27.38 2.28 0.05
C PRO A 74 -27.39 2.29 1.59
N ARG A 75 -26.26 2.00 2.23
CA ARG A 75 -26.11 2.00 3.70
C ARG A 75 -25.97 3.40 4.29
N LEU A 76 -25.37 4.31 3.56
CA LEU A 76 -25.17 5.68 4.00
C LEU A 76 -26.41 6.54 3.82
N GLY A 77 -27.35 6.12 2.96
CA GLY A 77 -28.55 6.88 2.64
C GLY A 77 -28.29 8.10 1.76
N LYS A 78 -29.31 8.93 1.55
CA LYS A 78 -29.15 10.17 0.79
C LYS A 78 -28.34 11.17 1.59
N TYR A 79 -27.38 11.82 0.92
CA TYR A 79 -26.61 12.90 1.51
C TYR A 79 -27.50 14.11 1.79
N GLU A 80 -27.74 14.40 3.08
CA GLU A 80 -28.57 15.53 3.54
C GLU A 80 -27.73 16.79 3.83
N GLY A 81 -26.45 16.78 3.50
CA GLY A 81 -25.60 17.94 3.70
C GLY A 81 -26.01 19.11 2.79
N SER A 82 -25.92 20.31 3.30
CA SER A 82 -26.26 21.59 2.62
C SER A 82 -25.38 21.94 1.41
N GLY A 83 -24.55 21.03 0.97
CA GLY A 83 -23.67 21.16 -0.18
C GLY A 83 -24.29 20.55 -1.43
N ASN A 84 -25.12 21.29 -2.17
CA ASN A 84 -24.95 21.27 -3.61
C ASN A 84 -23.49 21.67 -3.83
N ALA A 85 -22.61 20.69 -3.96
CA ALA A 85 -21.25 20.93 -4.38
C ALA A 85 -21.26 21.31 -5.88
N LYS A 86 -21.84 22.47 -6.19
CA LYS A 86 -21.36 23.24 -7.32
C LYS A 86 -19.91 23.52 -6.92
N LEU A 87 -19.01 22.84 -7.59
CA LEU A 87 -17.60 23.21 -7.55
C LEU A 87 -17.56 24.71 -7.82
N ASP A 88 -17.16 25.49 -6.82
CA ASP A 88 -16.99 26.93 -6.98
C ASP A 88 -16.12 27.14 -8.23
N GLU A 89 -16.59 27.98 -9.14
CA GLU A 89 -15.82 28.25 -10.36
C GLU A 89 -14.45 28.79 -9.93
N VAL A 90 -13.42 28.20 -10.50
CA VAL A 90 -12.03 28.59 -10.19
C VAL A 90 -11.84 30.04 -10.62
N THR A 91 -11.57 30.92 -9.66
CA THR A 91 -11.37 32.35 -9.94
C THR A 91 -10.14 32.57 -10.85
N PRO A 92 -10.08 33.68 -11.61
CA PRO A 92 -8.92 33.98 -12.46
C PRO A 92 -7.59 34.02 -11.67
N GLN A 93 -7.62 34.45 -10.40
CA GLN A 93 -6.43 34.43 -9.54
C GLN A 93 -6.02 33.00 -9.15
N GLN A 94 -6.98 32.14 -8.84
CA GLN A 94 -6.72 30.73 -8.57
C GLN A 94 -6.15 30.02 -9.81
N LYS A 95 -6.64 30.33 -11.02
CA LYS A 95 -6.07 29.81 -12.26
C LYS A 95 -4.61 30.21 -12.43
N LYS A 96 -4.26 31.47 -12.17
CA LYS A 96 -2.84 31.92 -12.17
C LYS A 96 -2.00 31.15 -11.15
N GLY A 97 -2.53 30.94 -9.93
CA GLY A 97 -1.88 30.11 -8.90
C GLY A 97 -1.65 28.68 -9.36
N LEU A 98 -2.63 28.03 -9.99
CA LEU A 98 -2.51 26.70 -10.55
C LEU A 98 -1.45 26.59 -11.66
N HIS A 99 -1.40 27.58 -12.55
CA HIS A 99 -0.34 27.65 -13.58
C HIS A 99 1.05 27.78 -12.94
N ALA A 100 1.21 28.65 -11.94
CA ALA A 100 2.48 28.81 -11.23
C ALA A 100 2.91 27.51 -10.53
N ALA A 101 1.98 26.84 -9.83
CA ALA A 101 2.25 25.53 -9.21
C ALA A 101 2.64 24.47 -10.24
N GLY A 102 1.96 24.43 -11.40
CA GLY A 102 2.29 23.52 -12.49
C GLY A 102 3.68 23.75 -13.06
N ILE A 103 4.06 25.02 -13.29
CA ILE A 103 5.41 25.38 -13.75
C ILE A 103 6.45 24.98 -12.70
N THR A 104 6.21 25.26 -11.44
CA THR A 104 7.09 24.89 -10.31
C THR A 104 7.27 23.37 -10.25
N ALA A 105 6.19 22.60 -10.41
CA ALA A 105 6.25 21.15 -10.45
C ALA A 105 7.09 20.64 -11.61
N LEU A 106 6.92 21.19 -12.82
CA LEU A 106 7.72 20.82 -13.99
C LEU A 106 9.21 21.12 -13.81
N ILE A 107 9.55 22.31 -13.27
CA ILE A 107 10.94 22.67 -12.98
C ILE A 107 11.56 21.72 -11.96
N TYR A 108 10.83 21.42 -10.89
CA TYR A 108 11.30 20.49 -9.86
C TYR A 108 11.47 19.07 -10.39
N MET A 109 10.52 18.57 -11.17
CA MET A 109 10.63 17.23 -11.79
C MET A 109 11.79 17.17 -12.77
N ALA A 110 12.01 18.22 -13.56
CA ALA A 110 13.19 18.30 -14.42
C ALA A 110 14.50 18.29 -13.62
N LEU A 111 14.56 19.03 -12.49
CA LEU A 111 15.72 19.01 -11.59
C LEU A 111 15.96 17.60 -11.03
N ILE A 112 14.93 16.90 -10.56
CA ILE A 112 15.05 15.53 -10.04
C ILE A 112 15.52 14.58 -11.16
N ALA A 113 14.98 14.72 -12.38
CA ALA A 113 15.42 13.93 -13.53
C ALA A 113 16.92 14.17 -13.83
N VAL A 114 17.36 15.42 -13.86
CA VAL A 114 18.79 15.77 -14.06
C VAL A 114 19.65 15.14 -12.96
N LEU A 115 19.27 15.26 -11.67
CA LEU A 115 19.99 14.64 -10.56
C LEU A 115 20.03 13.12 -10.65
N PHE A 116 18.99 12.50 -11.20
CA PHE A 116 18.97 11.06 -11.45
C PHE A 116 19.96 10.68 -12.57
N PHE A 117 19.92 11.36 -13.71
CA PHE A 117 20.84 11.08 -14.84
C PHE A 117 22.29 11.48 -14.57
N MET A 118 22.55 12.48 -13.74
CA MET A 118 23.91 12.87 -13.31
C MET A 118 24.49 11.93 -12.24
N GLY A 119 23.72 10.99 -11.71
CA GLY A 119 24.18 9.94 -10.81
C GLY A 119 23.85 10.09 -9.32
N PRO A 120 23.67 11.31 -8.72
CA PRO A 120 23.45 11.41 -7.27
C PRO A 120 22.19 10.66 -6.76
N LEU A 121 21.15 10.57 -7.60
CA LEU A 121 19.89 9.87 -7.29
C LEU A 121 19.78 8.52 -8.00
N ALA A 122 20.71 8.16 -8.88
CA ALA A 122 20.75 6.86 -9.53
C ALA A 122 21.29 5.78 -8.57
N GLY A 123 20.89 4.54 -8.79
CA GLY A 123 21.50 3.39 -8.13
C GLY A 123 22.82 2.99 -8.76
N GLU A 124 23.47 1.98 -8.19
CA GLU A 124 24.71 1.43 -8.76
C GLU A 124 24.50 1.02 -10.22
N ASN A 125 25.41 1.44 -11.10
CA ASN A 125 25.34 1.25 -12.55
C ASN A 125 24.11 1.88 -13.23
N GLY A 126 23.55 2.96 -12.69
CA GLY A 126 22.39 3.67 -13.25
C GLY A 126 21.05 2.93 -13.06
N LYS A 127 21.01 1.89 -12.23
CA LYS A 127 19.77 1.14 -11.98
C LYS A 127 18.76 1.98 -11.22
N PHE A 128 17.49 1.89 -11.65
CA PHE A 128 16.37 2.55 -10.98
C PHE A 128 16.02 1.83 -9.66
N VAL A 129 16.03 0.49 -9.68
CA VAL A 129 15.73 -0.36 -8.52
C VAL A 129 16.81 -0.25 -7.46
N GLY A 130 16.43 0.02 -6.20
CA GLY A 130 17.37 0.22 -5.10
C GLY A 130 18.07 1.59 -5.07
N SER A 131 17.73 2.49 -6.01
CA SER A 131 18.34 3.80 -6.12
C SER A 131 18.06 4.70 -4.90
N PRO A 132 18.97 5.69 -4.61
CA PRO A 132 18.70 6.76 -3.67
C PRO A 132 17.40 7.52 -3.97
N PHE A 133 17.00 7.63 -5.24
CA PHE A 133 15.71 8.20 -5.64
C PHE A 133 14.53 7.46 -5.00
N LEU A 134 14.49 6.13 -5.10
CA LEU A 134 13.39 5.35 -4.50
C LEU A 134 13.42 5.37 -2.97
N LYS A 135 14.61 5.34 -2.38
CA LYS A 135 14.79 5.45 -0.92
C LYS A 135 14.36 6.82 -0.40
N GLY A 136 14.62 7.87 -1.19
CA GLY A 136 14.29 9.27 -0.89
C GLY A 136 12.93 9.74 -1.43
N LEU A 137 12.06 8.85 -1.92
CA LEU A 137 10.81 9.24 -2.57
C LEU A 137 9.89 10.08 -1.67
N ILE A 138 9.80 9.75 -0.37
CA ILE A 138 8.95 10.50 0.59
C ILE A 138 9.43 11.95 0.74
N PRO A 139 10.70 12.24 1.08
CA PRO A 139 11.18 13.63 1.13
C PRO A 139 11.12 14.34 -0.22
N ILE A 140 11.36 13.65 -1.34
CA ILE A 140 11.22 14.25 -2.68
C ILE A 140 9.77 14.72 -2.92
N LEU A 141 8.78 13.88 -2.62
CA LEU A 141 7.36 14.24 -2.73
C LEU A 141 6.97 15.35 -1.73
N PHE A 142 7.49 15.30 -0.51
CA PHE A 142 7.24 16.35 0.49
C PHE A 142 7.72 17.72 0.00
N VAL A 143 8.93 17.81 -0.55
CA VAL A 143 9.47 19.05 -1.13
C VAL A 143 8.62 19.48 -2.33
N LEU A 144 8.28 18.57 -3.24
CA LEU A 144 7.43 18.86 -4.41
C LEU A 144 6.12 19.53 -3.99
N PHE A 145 5.37 18.89 -3.08
CA PHE A 145 4.08 19.45 -2.64
C PHE A 145 4.24 20.76 -1.87
N SER A 146 5.31 20.90 -1.08
CA SER A 146 5.58 22.12 -0.34
C SER A 146 5.84 23.31 -1.26
N ILE A 147 6.73 23.16 -2.24
CA ILE A 147 7.06 24.26 -3.18
C ILE A 147 5.89 24.58 -4.11
N CYS A 148 5.11 23.59 -4.55
CA CYS A 148 3.91 23.81 -5.33
C CYS A 148 2.82 24.54 -4.52
N GLY A 149 2.65 24.14 -3.26
CA GLY A 149 1.71 24.81 -2.35
C GLY A 149 2.09 26.26 -2.04
N LEU A 150 3.37 26.52 -1.81
CA LEU A 150 3.88 27.89 -1.62
C LEU A 150 3.72 28.72 -2.89
N SER A 151 4.11 28.21 -4.05
CA SER A 151 3.95 28.88 -5.34
C SER A 151 2.50 29.24 -5.63
N TYR A 152 1.58 28.27 -5.44
CA TYR A 152 0.15 28.52 -5.55
C TYR A 152 -0.31 29.61 -4.57
N GLY A 153 0.06 29.48 -3.30
CA GLY A 153 -0.41 30.38 -2.24
C GLY A 153 0.00 31.83 -2.45
N TYR A 154 1.25 32.07 -2.85
CA TYR A 154 1.72 33.43 -3.13
C TYR A 154 1.12 34.00 -4.41
N VAL A 155 1.03 33.24 -5.50
CA VAL A 155 0.51 33.73 -6.80
C VAL A 155 -1.03 33.92 -6.76
N SER A 156 -1.75 33.06 -6.05
CA SER A 156 -3.20 33.21 -5.86
C SER A 156 -3.55 34.32 -4.85
N GLY A 157 -2.56 34.88 -4.13
CA GLY A 157 -2.78 35.88 -3.10
C GLY A 157 -3.31 35.32 -1.77
N SER A 158 -3.36 33.99 -1.63
CA SER A 158 -3.76 33.31 -0.40
C SER A 158 -2.72 33.50 0.72
N PHE A 159 -1.43 33.59 0.36
CA PHE A 159 -0.33 33.91 1.26
C PHE A 159 0.28 35.26 0.88
N LYS A 160 0.34 36.16 1.83
CA LYS A 160 0.99 37.48 1.69
C LYS A 160 2.36 37.51 2.38
N ASN A 161 2.52 36.72 3.41
CA ASN A 161 3.74 36.66 4.20
C ASN A 161 3.91 35.26 4.83
N ILE A 162 5.06 35.01 5.45
CA ILE A 162 5.38 33.75 6.10
C ILE A 162 4.42 33.38 7.26
N ASN A 163 3.81 34.39 7.90
CA ASN A 163 2.85 34.14 8.98
C ASN A 163 1.56 33.49 8.44
N ASP A 164 1.16 33.81 7.22
CA ASP A 164 -0.01 33.18 6.59
C ASP A 164 0.27 31.70 6.28
N VAL A 165 1.49 31.38 5.85
CA VAL A 165 1.96 30.00 5.68
C VAL A 165 1.92 29.26 7.03
N ASN A 166 2.49 29.85 8.08
CA ASN A 166 2.49 29.27 9.43
C ASN A 166 1.07 29.04 9.96
N LYS A 167 0.16 30.00 9.77
CA LYS A 167 -1.25 29.84 10.14
C LYS A 167 -1.92 28.69 9.37
N ALA A 168 -1.67 28.57 8.07
CA ALA A 168 -2.20 27.50 7.25
C ALA A 168 -1.69 26.13 7.72
N MET A 169 -0.39 26.01 8.00
CA MET A 169 0.22 24.79 8.55
C MET A 169 -0.36 24.46 9.95
N ALA A 170 -0.42 25.44 10.85
CA ALA A 170 -0.97 25.25 12.18
C ALA A 170 -2.44 24.81 12.15
N LYS A 171 -3.24 25.36 11.24
CA LYS A 171 -4.65 24.97 11.04
C LYS A 171 -4.77 23.53 10.61
N GLN A 172 -3.90 23.04 9.71
CA GLN A 172 -3.90 21.64 9.30
C GLN A 172 -3.45 20.71 10.45
N MET A 173 -2.40 21.10 11.18
CA MET A 173 -1.90 20.32 12.32
C MET A 173 -2.93 20.24 13.45
N ALA A 174 -3.69 21.29 13.72
CA ALA A 174 -4.76 21.29 14.73
C ALA A 174 -5.83 20.22 14.43
N GLY A 175 -6.13 19.97 13.15
CA GLY A 175 -7.06 18.90 12.74
C GLY A 175 -6.48 17.49 12.90
N MET A 176 -5.18 17.33 13.11
CA MET A 176 -4.52 16.03 13.19
C MET A 176 -4.24 15.56 14.63
N GLY A 177 -4.70 16.25 15.65
CA GLY A 177 -4.42 15.92 17.05
C GLY A 177 -4.80 14.48 17.41
N SER A 178 -6.00 14.03 17.03
CA SER A 178 -6.46 12.66 17.26
C SER A 178 -5.62 11.62 16.52
N TYR A 179 -5.14 11.96 15.31
CA TYR A 179 -4.25 11.10 14.53
C TYR A 179 -2.89 10.92 15.23
N VAL A 180 -2.28 11.99 15.71
CA VAL A 180 -0.98 11.93 16.42
C VAL A 180 -1.10 11.11 17.70
N LEU A 181 -2.16 11.32 18.49
CA LEU A 181 -2.43 10.54 19.70
C LEU A 181 -2.58 9.05 19.37
N PHE A 182 -3.32 8.73 18.32
CA PHE A 182 -3.47 7.34 17.87
C PHE A 182 -2.12 6.74 17.43
N CYS A 183 -1.32 7.46 16.66
CA CYS A 183 0.01 6.99 16.25
C CYS A 183 0.91 6.67 17.45
N PHE A 184 0.80 7.45 18.53
CA PHE A 184 1.51 7.15 19.76
C PHE A 184 1.10 5.80 20.36
N PHE A 185 -0.20 5.54 20.54
CA PHE A 185 -0.67 4.26 21.08
C PHE A 185 -0.40 3.08 20.14
N CYS A 186 -0.56 3.27 18.82
CA CYS A 186 -0.19 2.25 17.84
C CYS A 186 1.32 1.93 17.89
N GLY A 187 2.16 2.94 18.05
CA GLY A 187 3.60 2.74 18.21
C GLY A 187 3.93 1.91 19.43
N GLN A 188 3.27 2.17 20.56
CA GLN A 188 3.42 1.37 21.79
C GLN A 188 2.98 -0.08 21.55
N PHE A 189 1.80 -0.29 20.97
CA PHE A 189 1.31 -1.63 20.64
C PHE A 189 2.28 -2.39 19.73
N GLN A 190 2.74 -1.76 18.64
CA GLN A 190 3.69 -2.38 17.72
C GLN A 190 5.03 -2.66 18.38
N GLY A 191 5.52 -1.76 19.24
CA GLY A 191 6.73 -1.97 20.04
C GLY A 191 6.63 -3.21 20.94
N LEU A 192 5.53 -3.33 21.69
CA LEU A 192 5.27 -4.49 22.55
C LEU A 192 5.06 -5.77 21.75
N PHE A 193 4.33 -5.70 20.63
CA PHE A 193 4.11 -6.84 19.74
C PHE A 193 5.40 -7.39 19.15
N ASN A 194 6.32 -6.49 18.74
CA ASN A 194 7.65 -6.88 18.25
C ASN A 194 8.55 -7.41 19.37
N TRP A 195 8.52 -6.78 20.53
CA TRP A 195 9.33 -7.21 21.68
C TRP A 195 8.94 -8.60 22.19
N THR A 196 7.63 -8.88 22.24
CA THR A 196 7.11 -10.22 22.63
C THR A 196 7.25 -11.27 21.54
N LYS A 197 7.69 -10.89 20.31
CA LYS A 197 7.79 -11.78 19.14
C LYS A 197 6.47 -12.48 18.79
N LEU A 198 5.33 -11.91 19.17
CA LEU A 198 4.00 -12.47 18.90
C LEU A 198 3.76 -12.70 17.41
N GLY A 199 4.25 -11.81 16.54
CA GLY A 199 4.17 -11.99 15.09
C GLY A 199 4.87 -13.25 14.61
N THR A 200 6.05 -13.52 15.13
CA THR A 200 6.82 -14.74 14.82
C THR A 200 6.10 -16.00 15.33
N LEU A 201 5.56 -15.96 16.55
CA LEU A 201 4.80 -17.09 17.11
C LEU A 201 3.54 -17.40 16.28
N LEU A 202 2.81 -16.36 15.85
CA LEU A 202 1.64 -16.52 14.97
C LEU A 202 2.04 -17.09 13.60
N ALA A 203 3.18 -16.67 13.05
CA ALA A 203 3.66 -17.17 11.77
C ALA A 203 4.08 -18.65 11.85
N ILE A 204 4.82 -19.04 12.89
CA ILE A 204 5.23 -20.43 13.12
C ILE A 204 3.99 -21.31 13.35
N GLY A 205 3.10 -20.92 14.28
CA GLY A 205 1.88 -21.67 14.53
C GLY A 205 0.97 -21.78 13.30
N GLY A 206 0.95 -20.76 12.44
CA GLY A 206 0.26 -20.80 11.15
C GLY A 206 0.91 -21.77 10.17
N ALA A 207 2.25 -21.83 10.09
CA ALA A 207 2.97 -22.77 9.25
C ALA A 207 2.74 -24.21 9.71
N ASP A 208 2.89 -24.47 11.03
CA ASP A 208 2.62 -25.79 11.62
C ASP A 208 1.17 -26.25 11.33
N PHE A 209 0.21 -25.34 11.42
CA PHE A 209 -1.18 -25.63 11.08
C PHE A 209 -1.33 -26.04 9.62
N LEU A 210 -0.72 -25.31 8.68
CA LEU A 210 -0.79 -25.61 7.24
C LEU A 210 -0.12 -26.94 6.91
N GLU A 211 1.01 -27.26 7.54
CA GLU A 211 1.70 -28.56 7.38
C GLU A 211 0.85 -29.72 7.93
N ASN A 212 0.29 -29.58 9.14
CA ASN A 212 -0.51 -30.61 9.79
C ASN A 212 -1.80 -30.95 9.02
N VAL A 213 -2.42 -29.95 8.37
CA VAL A 213 -3.62 -30.17 7.54
C VAL A 213 -3.26 -30.81 6.19
N GLY A 214 -1.98 -30.80 5.78
CA GLY A 214 -1.51 -31.41 4.55
C GLY A 214 -2.05 -30.73 3.29
N PHE A 215 -2.36 -29.45 3.34
CA PHE A 215 -2.81 -28.69 2.17
C PHE A 215 -1.69 -28.61 1.14
N THR A 216 -2.04 -28.89 -0.11
CA THR A 216 -1.17 -28.73 -1.28
C THR A 216 -1.92 -28.00 -2.39
N GLY A 217 -1.22 -27.45 -3.37
CA GLY A 217 -1.87 -26.79 -4.51
C GLY A 217 -2.61 -25.52 -4.14
N ILE A 218 -3.76 -25.30 -4.76
CA ILE A 218 -4.61 -24.12 -4.57
C ILE A 218 -5.08 -23.97 -3.11
N PRO A 219 -5.54 -25.02 -2.40
CA PRO A 219 -5.95 -24.92 -1.00
C PRO A 219 -4.86 -24.37 -0.08
N LEU A 220 -3.60 -24.73 -0.29
CA LEU A 220 -2.47 -24.20 0.47
C LEU A 220 -2.33 -22.68 0.24
N CYS A 221 -2.38 -22.24 -1.01
CA CYS A 221 -2.27 -20.83 -1.36
C CYS A 221 -3.39 -20.00 -0.72
N VAL A 222 -4.62 -20.49 -0.80
CA VAL A 222 -5.79 -19.83 -0.20
C VAL A 222 -5.67 -19.77 1.32
N ALA A 223 -5.27 -20.86 1.97
CA ALA A 223 -5.09 -20.90 3.42
C ALA A 223 -3.97 -19.96 3.87
N PHE A 224 -2.86 -19.88 3.14
CA PHE A 224 -1.79 -18.93 3.40
C PHE A 224 -2.25 -17.48 3.23
N ILE A 225 -3.02 -17.16 2.19
CA ILE A 225 -3.62 -15.83 1.99
C ILE A 225 -4.50 -15.46 3.18
N LEU A 226 -5.36 -16.36 3.65
CA LEU A 226 -6.25 -16.12 4.79
C LEU A 226 -5.46 -15.95 6.10
N LEU A 227 -4.39 -16.71 6.31
CA LEU A 227 -3.48 -16.54 7.43
C LEU A 227 -2.84 -15.14 7.41
N CYS A 228 -2.33 -14.71 6.26
CA CYS A 228 -1.77 -13.38 6.09
C CYS A 228 -2.80 -12.29 6.40
N SER A 229 -4.04 -12.46 5.95
CA SER A 229 -5.16 -11.56 6.22
C SER A 229 -5.48 -11.49 7.71
N PHE A 230 -5.47 -12.60 8.40
CA PHE A 230 -5.71 -12.67 9.85
C PHE A 230 -4.63 -11.90 10.64
N VAL A 231 -3.37 -12.17 10.35
CA VAL A 231 -2.24 -11.48 11.03
C VAL A 231 -2.22 -9.99 10.70
N ASN A 232 -2.73 -9.59 9.53
CA ASN A 232 -2.84 -8.20 9.13
C ASN A 232 -3.74 -7.35 10.05
N ILE A 233 -4.66 -7.96 10.77
CA ILE A 233 -5.52 -7.26 11.75
C ILE A 233 -4.66 -6.63 12.85
N PHE A 234 -3.56 -7.30 13.24
CA PHE A 234 -2.70 -6.91 14.35
C PHE A 234 -1.47 -6.09 13.90
N VAL A 235 -0.96 -6.34 12.70
CA VAL A 235 0.23 -5.68 12.16
C VAL A 235 -0.07 -5.09 10.80
N SER A 236 -0.24 -3.79 10.72
CA SER A 236 -0.57 -3.09 9.46
C SER A 236 0.62 -2.85 8.53
N SER A 237 1.86 -2.99 9.03
CA SER A 237 3.06 -2.78 8.21
C SER A 237 3.35 -3.98 7.33
N GLY A 238 3.13 -3.84 6.01
CA GLY A 238 3.38 -4.92 5.04
C GLY A 238 4.83 -5.39 5.00
N SER A 239 5.81 -4.48 5.03
CA SER A 239 7.23 -4.86 5.03
C SER A 239 7.66 -5.55 6.32
N ALA A 240 7.19 -5.06 7.48
CA ALA A 240 7.53 -5.68 8.77
C ALA A 240 6.95 -7.10 8.89
N LYS A 241 5.71 -7.33 8.41
CA LYS A 241 5.14 -8.69 8.37
C LYS A 241 5.91 -9.59 7.42
N TRP A 242 6.24 -9.10 6.23
CA TRP A 242 7.00 -9.92 5.28
C TRP A 242 8.39 -10.27 5.80
N ALA A 243 9.04 -9.39 6.54
CA ALA A 243 10.32 -9.70 7.21
C ALA A 243 10.20 -10.86 8.21
N ILE A 244 9.01 -11.06 8.82
CA ILE A 244 8.74 -12.19 9.72
C ILE A 244 8.32 -13.44 8.92
N PHE A 245 7.51 -13.29 7.88
CA PHE A 245 6.91 -14.39 7.13
C PHE A 245 7.87 -14.98 6.10
N ALA A 246 8.67 -14.15 5.43
CA ALA A 246 9.55 -14.61 4.36
C ALA A 246 10.53 -15.73 4.82
N PRO A 247 11.23 -15.62 5.96
CA PRO A 247 12.13 -16.68 6.42
C PRO A 247 11.45 -18.02 6.71
N ILE A 248 10.13 -18.01 6.95
CA ILE A 248 9.33 -19.21 7.26
C ILE A 248 8.68 -19.77 6.01
N PHE A 249 7.88 -18.94 5.34
CA PHE A 249 7.02 -19.39 4.24
C PHE A 249 7.73 -19.48 2.88
N VAL A 250 8.78 -18.69 2.64
CA VAL A 250 9.54 -18.81 1.39
C VAL A 250 10.22 -20.19 1.28
N PRO A 251 10.99 -20.66 2.27
CA PRO A 251 11.55 -22.01 2.25
C PRO A 251 10.49 -23.10 2.16
N MET A 252 9.40 -22.98 2.96
CA MET A 252 8.31 -23.96 2.97
C MET A 252 7.68 -24.13 1.57
N PHE A 253 7.34 -23.02 0.90
CA PHE A 253 6.77 -23.05 -0.43
C PHE A 253 7.78 -23.50 -1.50
N MET A 254 9.07 -23.15 -1.36
CA MET A 254 10.13 -23.63 -2.24
C MET A 254 10.28 -25.15 -2.17
N LEU A 255 10.26 -25.75 -0.97
CA LEU A 255 10.29 -27.21 -0.79
C LEU A 255 9.11 -27.92 -1.49
N LEU A 256 7.98 -27.23 -1.61
CA LEU A 256 6.82 -27.71 -2.37
C LEU A 256 6.91 -27.39 -3.88
N GLY A 257 8.02 -26.82 -4.34
CA GLY A 257 8.28 -26.50 -5.75
C GLY A 257 7.72 -25.16 -6.21
N TYR A 258 7.20 -24.29 -5.33
CA TYR A 258 6.66 -23.00 -5.72
C TYR A 258 7.75 -21.93 -5.85
N HIS A 259 7.53 -20.99 -6.78
CA HIS A 259 8.41 -19.86 -6.97
C HIS A 259 8.30 -18.85 -5.82
N PRO A 260 9.40 -18.34 -5.24
CA PRO A 260 9.36 -17.38 -4.12
C PRO A 260 8.58 -16.09 -4.43
N GLY A 261 8.65 -15.60 -5.69
CA GLY A 261 7.84 -14.47 -6.13
C GLY A 261 6.34 -14.75 -6.07
N PHE A 262 5.92 -15.99 -6.34
CA PHE A 262 4.53 -16.41 -6.18
C PHE A 262 4.12 -16.44 -4.70
N THR A 263 4.97 -16.94 -3.80
CA THR A 263 4.72 -16.90 -2.35
C THR A 263 4.57 -15.46 -1.86
N GLN A 264 5.44 -14.55 -2.33
CA GLN A 264 5.32 -13.12 -2.04
C GLN A 264 4.01 -12.52 -2.55
N LEU A 265 3.51 -12.96 -3.71
CA LEU A 265 2.23 -12.51 -4.26
C LEU A 265 1.05 -12.96 -3.38
N CYS A 266 1.01 -14.22 -2.97
CA CYS A 266 -0.01 -14.73 -2.05
C CYS A 266 -0.05 -13.91 -0.75
N TYR A 267 1.13 -13.58 -0.19
CA TYR A 267 1.24 -12.69 0.94
C TYR A 267 0.60 -11.31 0.68
N ARG A 268 0.92 -10.68 -0.46
CA ARG A 268 0.39 -9.36 -0.85
C ARG A 268 -1.13 -9.36 -0.96
N ILE A 269 -1.70 -10.41 -1.58
CA ILE A 269 -3.16 -10.57 -1.70
C ILE A 269 -3.83 -10.67 -0.32
N GLY A 270 -3.19 -11.37 0.63
CA GLY A 270 -3.70 -11.44 2.00
C GLY A 270 -3.58 -10.12 2.77
N ASP A 271 -2.54 -9.35 2.48
CA ASP A 271 -2.26 -8.09 3.18
C ASP A 271 -3.21 -6.95 2.77
N SER A 272 -3.40 -6.73 1.48
CA SER A 272 -4.00 -5.52 0.94
C SER A 272 -5.45 -5.27 1.36
N PRO A 273 -6.40 -6.21 1.27
CA PRO A 273 -7.81 -5.93 1.55
C PRO A 273 -8.08 -5.59 3.02
N PHE A 274 -7.38 -6.24 3.93
CA PHE A 274 -7.62 -6.07 5.37
C PHE A 274 -7.02 -4.77 5.92
N ASN A 275 -6.07 -4.16 5.22
CA ASN A 275 -5.59 -2.81 5.55
C ASN A 275 -6.69 -1.74 5.44
N CYS A 276 -7.79 -2.01 4.73
CA CYS A 276 -8.91 -1.08 4.57
C CYS A 276 -9.68 -0.82 5.87
N TRP A 277 -9.69 -1.74 6.82
CA TRP A 277 -10.51 -1.62 8.02
C TRP A 277 -9.77 -1.89 9.32
N THR A 278 -8.51 -2.37 9.27
CA THR A 278 -7.74 -2.58 10.51
C THR A 278 -7.54 -1.27 11.27
N PRO A 279 -7.88 -1.21 12.56
CA PRO A 279 -7.64 -0.02 13.37
C PRO A 279 -6.15 0.25 13.59
N MET A 280 -5.27 -0.72 13.31
CA MET A 280 -3.82 -0.56 13.40
C MET A 280 -3.23 0.23 12.24
N SER A 281 -4.00 0.48 11.18
CA SER A 281 -3.58 1.32 10.05
C SER A 281 -3.66 2.81 10.44
N ALA A 282 -2.53 3.51 10.41
CA ALA A 282 -2.49 4.95 10.64
C ALA A 282 -3.37 5.75 9.65
N TYR A 283 -3.55 5.24 8.45
CA TYR A 283 -4.32 5.91 7.40
C TYR A 283 -5.83 5.99 7.70
N ILE A 284 -6.42 5.00 8.37
CA ILE A 284 -7.86 5.03 8.71
C ILE A 284 -8.17 6.20 9.67
N TRP A 285 -7.24 6.49 10.59
CA TRP A 285 -7.37 7.59 11.54
C TRP A 285 -7.17 8.95 10.88
N MET A 286 -6.25 9.02 9.92
CA MET A 286 -6.06 10.24 9.12
C MET A 286 -7.34 10.56 8.34
N ILE A 287 -7.96 9.56 7.70
CA ILE A 287 -9.21 9.73 6.96
C ILE A 287 -10.36 10.10 7.89
N LEU A 288 -10.44 9.47 9.06
CA LEU A 288 -11.43 9.82 10.08
C LEU A 288 -11.28 11.28 10.50
N SER A 289 -10.07 11.75 10.78
CA SER A 289 -9.78 13.14 11.14
C SER A 289 -10.24 14.12 10.06
N VAL A 290 -9.91 13.84 8.80
CA VAL A 290 -10.34 14.68 7.66
C VAL A 290 -11.87 14.65 7.50
N ALA A 291 -12.50 13.48 7.67
CA ALA A 291 -13.94 13.34 7.58
C ALA A 291 -14.66 14.13 8.67
N GLN A 292 -14.18 14.06 9.90
CA GLN A 292 -14.73 14.83 11.04
C GLN A 292 -14.55 16.32 10.86
N THR A 293 -13.41 16.76 10.35
CA THR A 293 -13.12 18.20 10.20
C THR A 293 -13.90 18.84 9.06
N LYS A 294 -14.13 18.10 7.95
CA LYS A 294 -14.68 18.70 6.71
C LYS A 294 -16.11 18.30 6.38
N TYR A 295 -16.57 17.13 6.83
CA TYR A 295 -17.83 16.55 6.33
C TYR A 295 -18.81 16.18 7.43
N VAL A 296 -18.42 15.36 8.41
CA VAL A 296 -19.29 14.80 9.45
C VAL A 296 -18.60 14.89 10.80
N PRO A 297 -18.82 15.97 11.58
CA PRO A 297 -18.09 16.22 12.84
C PRO A 297 -18.17 15.09 13.87
N ASN A 298 -19.29 14.35 13.90
CA ASN A 298 -19.54 13.28 14.86
C ASN A 298 -19.30 11.88 14.29
N LEU A 299 -18.57 11.75 13.18
CA LEU A 299 -18.28 10.45 12.60
C LEU A 299 -17.44 9.61 13.56
N LYS A 300 -17.92 8.41 13.90
CA LYS A 300 -17.21 7.45 14.75
C LYS A 300 -16.38 6.49 13.90
N ILE A 301 -15.24 6.07 14.43
CA ILE A 301 -14.37 5.08 13.75
C ILE A 301 -15.11 3.77 13.47
N GLY A 302 -15.96 3.32 14.39
CA GLY A 302 -16.76 2.11 14.19
C GLY A 302 -17.67 2.17 12.98
N THR A 303 -18.24 3.34 12.66
CA THR A 303 -19.05 3.55 11.46
C THR A 303 -18.19 3.43 10.19
N LEU A 304 -16.98 3.98 10.20
CA LEU A 304 -16.03 3.85 9.08
C LEU A 304 -15.64 2.39 8.85
N ILE A 305 -15.23 1.70 9.92
CA ILE A 305 -14.85 0.28 9.88
C ILE A 305 -16.00 -0.59 9.40
N ALA A 306 -17.22 -0.40 9.95
CA ALA A 306 -18.40 -1.19 9.59
C ALA A 306 -18.76 -1.08 8.09
N ASN A 307 -18.47 0.05 7.45
CA ASN A 307 -18.67 0.22 6.01
C ASN A 307 -17.53 -0.36 5.18
N MET A 308 -16.31 -0.41 5.73
CA MET A 308 -15.14 -0.92 5.01
C MET A 308 -15.04 -2.45 5.03
N ILE A 309 -15.51 -3.11 6.10
CA ILE A 309 -15.44 -4.58 6.24
C ILE A 309 -16.08 -5.32 5.06
N PRO A 310 -17.33 -5.06 4.64
CA PRO A 310 -17.93 -5.76 3.52
C PRO A 310 -17.18 -5.60 2.22
N MET A 311 -16.69 -4.38 1.95
CA MET A 311 -15.87 -4.10 0.77
C MET A 311 -14.55 -4.87 0.80
N SER A 312 -13.89 -4.94 1.95
CA SER A 312 -12.66 -5.70 2.16
C SER A 312 -12.88 -7.20 1.90
N ILE A 313 -13.97 -7.76 2.41
CA ILE A 313 -14.30 -9.19 2.21
C ILE A 313 -14.56 -9.49 0.73
N VAL A 314 -15.36 -8.66 0.05
CA VAL A 314 -15.64 -8.84 -1.38
C VAL A 314 -14.36 -8.71 -2.20
N LEU A 315 -13.51 -7.73 -1.88
CA LEU A 315 -12.22 -7.55 -2.55
C LEU A 315 -11.29 -8.76 -2.33
N GLN A 316 -11.24 -9.30 -1.10
CA GLN A 316 -10.46 -10.50 -0.78
C GLN A 316 -10.91 -11.70 -1.60
N ILE A 317 -12.22 -11.96 -1.64
CA ILE A 317 -12.81 -13.06 -2.41
C ILE A 317 -12.51 -12.87 -3.90
N ALA A 318 -12.72 -11.68 -4.43
CA ALA A 318 -12.45 -11.37 -5.83
C ALA A 318 -10.98 -11.60 -6.19
N TRP A 319 -10.05 -11.22 -5.32
CA TRP A 319 -8.62 -11.45 -5.56
C TRP A 319 -8.22 -12.92 -5.47
N ILE A 320 -8.78 -13.67 -4.53
CA ILE A 320 -8.54 -15.12 -4.45
C ILE A 320 -9.05 -15.82 -5.73
N ILE A 321 -10.27 -15.50 -6.17
CA ILE A 321 -10.84 -16.05 -7.41
C ILE A 321 -9.95 -15.66 -8.59
N PHE A 322 -9.52 -14.41 -8.66
CA PHE A 322 -8.65 -13.92 -9.74
C PHE A 322 -7.29 -14.64 -9.75
N LEU A 323 -6.68 -14.87 -8.59
CA LEU A 323 -5.45 -15.63 -8.46
C LEU A 323 -5.66 -17.07 -8.97
N VAL A 324 -6.74 -17.73 -8.56
CA VAL A 324 -7.04 -19.11 -8.99
C VAL A 324 -7.23 -19.18 -10.50
N ILE A 325 -7.97 -18.24 -11.09
CA ILE A 325 -8.13 -18.17 -12.56
C ILE A 325 -6.77 -17.95 -13.23
N TRP A 326 -5.93 -17.07 -12.70
CA TRP A 326 -4.59 -16.78 -13.22
C TRP A 326 -3.68 -18.00 -13.18
N MET A 327 -3.73 -18.78 -12.09
CA MET A 327 -3.01 -20.03 -11.96
C MET A 327 -3.48 -21.09 -12.97
N LEU A 328 -4.80 -21.22 -13.15
CA LEU A 328 -5.38 -22.18 -14.11
C LEU A 328 -5.04 -21.85 -15.57
N LEU A 329 -4.94 -20.56 -15.90
CA LEU A 329 -4.53 -20.10 -17.22
C LEU A 329 -3.02 -20.24 -17.47
N GLY A 330 -2.21 -20.51 -16.42
CA GLY A 330 -0.76 -20.64 -16.55
C GLY A 330 -0.04 -19.35 -16.95
N ILE A 331 -0.66 -18.18 -16.72
CA ILE A 331 -0.07 -16.89 -17.07
C ILE A 331 1.08 -16.55 -16.10
N PRO A 332 2.24 -16.07 -16.59
CA PRO A 332 3.32 -15.67 -15.71
C PRO A 332 2.91 -14.47 -14.84
N PHE A 333 3.42 -14.39 -13.60
CA PHE A 333 3.12 -13.32 -12.66
C PHE A 333 3.96 -12.06 -12.91
N GLY A 334 5.12 -12.24 -13.49
CA GLY A 334 6.06 -11.21 -13.91
C GLY A 334 7.04 -11.74 -14.95
N PRO A 335 8.01 -10.92 -15.39
CA PRO A 335 9.01 -11.37 -16.34
C PRO A 335 9.78 -12.60 -15.83
N GLY A 336 9.62 -13.74 -16.49
CA GLY A 336 10.29 -15.00 -16.12
C GLY A 336 9.79 -15.69 -14.86
N VAL A 337 8.66 -15.27 -14.28
CA VAL A 337 8.12 -15.79 -13.01
C VAL A 337 6.82 -16.56 -13.25
N GLY A 338 6.90 -17.88 -13.13
CA GLY A 338 5.75 -18.78 -13.14
C GLY A 338 5.28 -19.13 -11.72
N ILE A 339 4.38 -20.12 -11.64
CA ILE A 339 3.89 -20.68 -10.36
C ILE A 339 5.01 -21.47 -9.67
N TYR A 340 5.74 -22.27 -10.44
CA TYR A 340 6.74 -23.20 -9.94
C TYR A 340 8.17 -22.70 -10.16
N LEU A 341 9.08 -23.23 -9.35
CA LEU A 341 10.51 -22.98 -9.49
C LEU A 341 11.02 -23.45 -10.87
N PRO A 342 11.97 -22.72 -11.47
CA PRO A 342 12.67 -23.20 -12.65
C PRO A 342 13.42 -24.51 -12.35
N ALA A 343 13.50 -25.39 -13.34
CA ALA A 343 14.25 -26.64 -13.22
C ALA A 343 15.72 -26.36 -12.90
N GLY A 344 16.26 -27.06 -11.90
CA GLY A 344 17.68 -26.95 -11.51
C GLY A 344 18.00 -25.86 -10.47
N VAL A 345 17.01 -25.24 -9.84
CA VAL A 345 17.23 -24.28 -8.74
C VAL A 345 17.39 -24.99 -7.40
N MET A 346 16.75 -26.14 -7.23
CA MET A 346 16.90 -27.02 -6.05
C MET A 346 17.61 -28.29 -6.40
#